data_c3d918501e2073ddb9937a61543ae717
#
_entry.id   c3d918501e2073ddb9937a61543ae717
#
_cell.length_a   1.000
_cell.length_b   1.000
_cell.length_c   1.000
_cell.angle_alpha   90.00
_cell.angle_beta   90.00
_cell.angle_gamma   90.00
#
_symmetry.space_group_name_H-M   'P 1'
#
loop_
_entity.id
_entity.type
_entity.pdbx_description
1 polymer ?
#
loop_
_entity_poly.entity_id
_entity_poly.type
_entity_poly.pdbx_seq_one_letter_code
_entity_poly.pdbx_strand_id
1 'polypeptide(L)'
;MISHKKYMDLAIKLAEKGRGLTSPNPMVGCIVVKRGRIVGKGFHRKAGTEHAEILALNDAGKKAINSTLYVNLEPCSHWGRTPPCTERIVESRVREVIISMKDPNPLVEGFRELK
;
A
#
# COMPACT_ATOMS: atom_id res chain seq x y z
N MET A 1 -11.71 14.92 11.91
CA MET A 1 -10.27 15.05 11.65
C MET A 1 -9.69 13.70 11.26
N ILE A 2 -8.90 13.68 10.19
CA ILE A 2 -8.27 12.45 9.71
C ILE A 2 -7.00 12.17 10.51
N SER A 3 -6.90 10.96 11.09
CA SER A 3 -5.70 10.54 11.81
C SER A 3 -4.84 9.64 10.93
N HIS A 4 -3.85 10.21 10.27
CA HIS A 4 -2.91 9.43 9.44
C HIS A 4 -2.18 8.38 10.27
N LYS A 5 -1.81 8.73 11.50
CA LYS A 5 -1.12 7.78 12.39
C LYS A 5 -1.95 6.54 12.67
N LYS A 6 -3.23 6.71 12.95
CA LYS A 6 -4.14 5.60 13.22
C LYS A 6 -4.18 4.60 12.07
N TYR A 7 -4.34 5.09 10.85
CA TYR A 7 -4.43 4.22 9.68
C TYR A 7 -3.07 3.63 9.31
N MET A 8 -1.98 4.38 9.51
CA MET A 8 -0.65 3.83 9.27
C MET A 8 -0.32 2.72 10.26
N ASP A 9 -0.69 2.89 11.54
CA ASP A 9 -0.49 1.84 12.54
C ASP A 9 -1.23 0.57 12.15
N LEU A 10 -2.44 0.70 11.60
CA LEU A 10 -3.21 -0.44 11.12
C LEU A 10 -2.53 -1.11 9.93
N ALA A 11 -1.97 -0.33 9.00
CA ALA A 11 -1.24 -0.86 7.86
C ALA A 11 0.00 -1.64 8.32
N ILE A 12 0.73 -1.13 9.30
CA ILE A 12 1.91 -1.80 9.87
C ILE A 12 1.52 -3.11 10.54
N LYS A 13 0.45 -3.11 11.33
CA LYS A 13 -0.04 -4.34 11.96
C LYS A 13 -0.44 -5.38 10.93
N LEU A 14 -1.06 -4.93 9.85
CA LEU A 14 -1.45 -5.82 8.77
C LEU A 14 -0.22 -6.41 8.08
N ALA A 15 0.83 -5.61 7.88
CA ALA A 15 2.09 -6.06 7.30
C ALA A 15 2.71 -7.21 8.10
N GLU A 16 2.62 -7.15 9.43
CA GLU A 16 3.19 -8.16 10.32
C GLU A 16 2.61 -9.55 10.12
N LYS A 17 1.43 -9.65 9.53
CA LYS A 17 0.82 -10.95 9.22
C LYS A 17 1.61 -11.76 8.19
N GLY A 18 2.48 -11.10 7.43
CA GLY A 18 3.38 -11.76 6.48
C GLY A 18 4.71 -12.19 7.08
N ARG A 19 4.91 -12.00 8.40
CA ARG A 19 6.17 -12.30 9.07
C ARG A 19 6.62 -13.74 8.82
N GLY A 20 7.86 -13.89 8.37
CA GLY A 20 8.45 -15.21 8.12
C GLY A 20 8.07 -15.83 6.79
N LEU A 21 7.18 -15.21 6.02
CA LEU A 21 6.67 -15.75 4.75
C LEU A 21 7.07 -14.95 3.53
N THR A 22 7.43 -13.68 3.71
CA THR A 22 7.67 -12.78 2.57
C THR A 22 9.12 -12.73 2.11
N SER A 23 10.06 -13.29 2.89
CA SER A 23 11.48 -13.25 2.52
C SER A 23 11.72 -13.77 1.09
N PRO A 24 12.53 -13.11 0.26
CA PRO A 24 13.37 -11.94 0.58
C PRO A 24 12.65 -10.60 0.49
N ASN A 25 11.36 -10.59 0.24
CA ASN A 25 10.59 -9.35 0.15
C ASN A 25 10.27 -8.79 1.54
N PRO A 26 10.14 -7.46 1.69
CA PRO A 26 9.74 -6.87 2.95
C PRO A 26 8.27 -7.17 3.27
N MET A 27 7.90 -7.06 4.55
CA MET A 27 6.52 -7.14 4.97
C MET A 27 5.81 -5.83 4.62
N VAL A 28 4.71 -5.91 3.89
CA VAL A 28 3.95 -4.73 3.45
C VAL A 28 2.48 -4.91 3.78
N GLY A 29 1.88 -3.86 4.36
CA GLY A 29 0.46 -3.78 4.60
C GLY A 29 -0.11 -2.51 3.99
N CYS A 30 -1.34 -2.57 3.51
CA CYS A 30 -1.99 -1.47 2.84
C CYS A 30 -3.44 -1.33 3.30
N ILE A 31 -3.83 -0.09 3.59
CA ILE A 31 -5.19 0.27 3.99
C ILE A 31 -5.70 1.35 3.04
N VAL A 32 -6.89 1.17 2.49
CA VAL A 32 -7.56 2.17 1.65
C VAL A 32 -8.70 2.77 2.46
N VAL A 33 -8.70 4.09 2.59
CA VAL A 33 -9.66 4.83 3.43
C VAL A 33 -10.41 5.86 2.59
N LYS A 34 -11.72 5.91 2.74
CA LYS A 34 -12.56 6.91 2.08
C LYS A 34 -13.56 7.45 3.08
N ARG A 35 -13.57 8.79 3.22
CA ARG A 35 -14.50 9.48 4.14
C ARG A 35 -14.47 8.91 5.56
N GLY A 36 -13.25 8.64 6.07
CA GLY A 36 -13.07 8.13 7.42
C GLY A 36 -13.39 6.66 7.62
N ARG A 37 -13.65 5.92 6.53
CA ARG A 37 -13.94 4.48 6.59
C ARG A 37 -12.92 3.68 5.83
N ILE A 38 -12.52 2.54 6.39
CA ILE A 38 -11.66 1.59 5.69
C ILE A 38 -12.52 0.88 4.65
N VAL A 39 -12.15 1.05 3.39
CA VAL A 39 -12.88 0.43 2.27
C VAL A 39 -12.10 -0.71 1.61
N GLY A 40 -10.82 -0.86 1.94
CA GLY A 40 -10.00 -1.95 1.43
C GLY A 40 -8.79 -2.15 2.29
N LYS A 41 -8.30 -3.39 2.37
CA LYS A 41 -7.08 -3.72 3.08
C LYS A 41 -6.42 -4.95 2.48
N GLY A 42 -5.10 -5.02 2.59
CA GLY A 42 -4.32 -6.15 2.10
C GLY A 42 -2.95 -6.17 2.73
N PHE A 43 -2.30 -7.32 2.69
CA PHE A 43 -0.92 -7.46 3.10
C PHE A 43 -0.22 -8.47 2.19
N HIS A 44 1.09 -8.30 2.02
CA HIS A 44 1.89 -9.22 1.23
C HIS A 44 2.01 -10.54 2.01
N ARG A 45 1.42 -11.60 1.49
CA ARG A 45 1.28 -12.86 2.22
C ARG A 45 2.53 -13.70 2.19
N LYS A 46 3.18 -13.79 1.04
CA LYS A 46 4.45 -14.51 0.87
C LYS A 46 5.09 -14.11 -0.46
N ALA A 47 6.40 -14.39 -0.57
CA ALA A 47 7.14 -14.12 -1.80
C ALA A 47 6.46 -14.80 -2.99
N GLY A 48 6.40 -14.10 -4.12
CA GLY A 48 5.80 -14.60 -5.35
C GLY A 48 4.30 -14.38 -5.47
N THR A 49 3.62 -13.88 -4.43
CA THR A 49 2.19 -13.57 -4.48
C THR A 49 1.99 -12.07 -4.71
N GLU A 50 0.73 -11.65 -4.87
CA GLU A 50 0.40 -10.26 -5.12
C GLU A 50 0.81 -9.35 -3.96
N HIS A 51 1.19 -8.13 -4.29
CA HIS A 51 1.57 -7.12 -3.31
C HIS A 51 0.36 -6.59 -2.55
N ALA A 52 0.62 -6.04 -1.36
CA ALA A 52 -0.43 -5.52 -0.47
C ALA A 52 -1.33 -4.50 -1.13
N GLU A 53 -0.76 -3.60 -1.93
CA GLU A 53 -1.49 -2.54 -2.61
C GLU A 53 -2.53 -3.10 -3.58
N ILE A 54 -2.14 -4.13 -4.34
CA ILE A 54 -3.05 -4.77 -5.30
C ILE A 54 -4.20 -5.44 -4.57
N LEU A 55 -3.91 -6.14 -3.49
CA LEU A 55 -4.94 -6.80 -2.69
C LEU A 55 -5.90 -5.80 -2.07
N ALA A 56 -5.37 -4.69 -1.53
CA ALA A 56 -6.19 -3.65 -0.92
C ALA A 56 -7.08 -2.94 -1.95
N LEU A 57 -6.55 -2.66 -3.13
CA LEU A 57 -7.31 -2.01 -4.20
C LEU A 57 -8.39 -2.93 -4.78
N ASN A 58 -8.09 -4.23 -4.90
CA ASN A 58 -9.10 -5.21 -5.30
C ASN A 58 -10.23 -5.27 -4.27
N ASP A 59 -9.89 -5.24 -2.99
CA ASP A 59 -10.87 -5.26 -1.91
C ASP A 59 -11.75 -3.99 -1.92
N ALA A 60 -11.15 -2.83 -2.17
CA ALA A 60 -11.86 -1.56 -2.22
C ALA A 60 -12.76 -1.43 -3.46
N GLY A 61 -12.33 -1.99 -4.58
CA GLY A 61 -13.06 -1.86 -5.84
C GLY A 61 -13.27 -0.40 -6.22
N LYS A 62 -14.49 -0.04 -6.60
CA LYS A 62 -14.82 1.34 -7.01
C LYS A 62 -14.68 2.35 -5.87
N LYS A 63 -14.68 1.90 -4.63
CA LYS A 63 -14.51 2.79 -3.48
C LYS A 63 -13.08 3.34 -3.37
N ALA A 64 -12.15 2.81 -4.15
CA ALA A 64 -10.80 3.36 -4.22
C ALA A 64 -10.76 4.75 -4.86
N ILE A 65 -11.74 5.10 -5.69
CA ILE A 65 -11.81 6.42 -6.33
C ILE A 65 -11.90 7.50 -5.25
N ASN A 66 -10.99 8.47 -5.31
CA ASN A 66 -10.92 9.58 -4.35
C ASN A 66 -10.58 9.17 -2.92
N SER A 67 -9.99 7.99 -2.74
CA SER A 67 -9.58 7.48 -1.43
C SER A 67 -8.18 7.94 -1.05
N THR A 68 -7.81 7.67 0.20
CA THR A 68 -6.43 7.78 0.70
C THR A 68 -5.90 6.37 0.93
N LEU A 69 -4.73 6.08 0.38
CA LEU A 69 -4.09 4.78 0.51
C LEU A 69 -2.92 4.90 1.48
N TYR A 70 -2.92 4.06 2.50
CA TYR A 70 -1.85 3.98 3.50
C TYR A 70 -1.06 2.71 3.28
N VAL A 71 0.24 2.83 3.15
CA VAL A 71 1.14 1.69 2.98
C VAL A 71 2.43 1.96 3.75
N ASN A 72 2.95 0.93 4.44
CA ASN A 72 4.12 1.10 5.29
C ASN A 72 5.44 1.22 4.52
N LEU A 73 5.45 0.89 3.24
CA LEU A 73 6.62 1.01 2.38
C LEU A 73 6.20 1.62 1.04
N GLU A 74 7.04 2.48 0.47
CA GLU A 74 6.74 3.12 -0.81
C GLU A 74 6.47 2.05 -1.90
N PRO A 75 5.34 2.15 -2.63
CA PRO A 75 5.01 1.18 -3.68
C PRO A 75 6.05 1.16 -4.80
N CYS A 76 6.24 -0.01 -5.39
CA CYS A 76 7.19 -0.16 -6.49
C CYS A 76 6.75 0.67 -7.71
N SER A 77 7.73 1.26 -8.39
CA SER A 77 7.50 2.10 -9.56
C SER A 77 8.24 1.61 -10.80
N HIS A 78 8.86 0.44 -10.74
CA HIS A 78 9.57 -0.14 -11.88
C HIS A 78 8.91 -1.44 -12.32
N TRP A 79 9.09 -1.77 -13.60
CA TRP A 79 8.58 -3.02 -14.15
C TRP A 79 9.49 -4.19 -13.75
N GLY A 80 8.87 -5.26 -13.30
CA GLY A 80 9.49 -6.56 -13.11
C GLY A 80 8.73 -7.56 -13.96
N ARG A 81 8.35 -8.70 -13.37
CA ARG A 81 7.49 -9.69 -14.05
C ARG A 81 6.06 -9.19 -14.20
N THR A 82 5.68 -8.25 -13.36
CA THR A 82 4.35 -7.64 -13.33
C THR A 82 4.49 -6.13 -13.43
N PRO A 83 3.40 -5.42 -13.80
CA PRO A 83 3.39 -3.97 -13.77
C PRO A 83 3.67 -3.43 -12.37
N PRO A 84 4.26 -2.23 -12.25
CA PRO A 84 4.50 -1.64 -10.93
C PRO A 84 3.19 -1.30 -10.22
N CYS A 85 3.21 -1.38 -8.88
CA CYS A 85 2.03 -1.05 -8.06
C CYS A 85 1.57 0.39 -8.28
N THR A 86 2.49 1.30 -8.60
CA THR A 86 2.15 2.70 -8.88
C THR A 86 1.16 2.85 -10.02
N GLU A 87 1.28 2.04 -11.08
CA GLU A 87 0.32 2.08 -12.18
C GLU A 87 -1.08 1.71 -11.72
N ARG A 88 -1.19 0.65 -10.92
CA ARG A 88 -2.49 0.20 -10.41
C ARG A 88 -3.12 1.25 -9.51
N ILE A 89 -2.30 1.92 -8.67
CA ILE A 89 -2.78 2.97 -7.79
C ILE A 89 -3.36 4.14 -8.61
N VAL A 90 -2.64 4.56 -9.65
CA VAL A 90 -3.10 5.65 -10.53
C VAL A 90 -4.39 5.25 -11.26
N GLU A 91 -4.43 4.05 -11.81
CA GLU A 91 -5.63 3.55 -12.50
C GLU A 91 -6.85 3.47 -11.59
N SER A 92 -6.62 3.21 -10.31
CA SER A 92 -7.69 3.12 -9.31
C SER A 92 -8.19 4.48 -8.85
N ARG A 93 -7.57 5.58 -9.33
CA ARG A 93 -7.95 6.97 -9.02
C ARG A 93 -7.90 7.31 -7.54
N VAL A 94 -6.93 6.74 -6.83
CA VAL A 94 -6.64 7.09 -5.44
C VAL A 94 -6.22 8.56 -5.40
N ARG A 95 -6.76 9.32 -4.44
CA ARG A 95 -6.49 10.74 -4.32
C ARG A 95 -5.11 11.05 -3.75
N GLU A 96 -4.69 10.30 -2.74
CA GLU A 96 -3.37 10.50 -2.14
C GLU A 96 -2.83 9.19 -1.55
N VAL A 97 -1.53 9.09 -1.50
CA VAL A 97 -0.82 7.94 -0.93
C VAL A 97 0.06 8.42 0.21
N ILE A 98 -0.11 7.83 1.38
CA ILE A 98 0.67 8.13 2.57
C ILE A 98 1.57 6.92 2.85
N ILE A 99 2.87 7.15 2.95
CA ILE A 99 3.85 6.10 3.22
C ILE A 99 4.57 6.39 4.54
N SER A 100 5.03 5.34 5.22
CA SER A 100 5.80 5.51 6.45
C SER A 100 7.29 5.32 6.25
N MET A 101 7.68 4.58 5.22
CA MET A 101 9.08 4.34 4.92
C MET A 101 9.30 4.42 3.41
N LYS A 102 10.24 5.28 3.02
CA LYS A 102 10.61 5.41 1.63
C LYS A 102 11.48 4.23 1.21
N ASP A 103 11.20 3.67 0.02
CA ASP A 103 12.01 2.61 -0.54
C ASP A 103 13.40 3.16 -0.86
N PRO A 104 14.49 2.50 -0.42
CA PRO A 104 15.84 2.97 -0.73
C PRO A 104 16.22 2.84 -2.21
N ASN A 105 15.43 2.13 -3.02
CA ASN A 105 15.69 2.01 -4.44
C ASN A 105 15.44 3.36 -5.13
N PRO A 106 16.47 3.93 -5.83
CA PRO A 106 16.32 5.25 -6.45
C PRO A 106 15.30 5.29 -7.58
N LEU A 107 14.80 4.14 -8.04
CA LEU A 107 13.75 4.11 -9.06
C LEU A 107 12.36 4.33 -8.48
N VAL A 108 12.21 4.31 -7.16
CA VAL A 108 10.94 4.51 -6.48
C VAL A 108 10.89 5.92 -5.93
N GLU A 109 9.88 6.69 -6.34
CA GLU A 109 9.74 8.08 -5.92
C GLU A 109 8.30 8.56 -6.13
N GLY A 110 8.02 9.78 -5.71
CA GLY A 110 6.79 10.48 -6.06
C GLY A 110 5.65 10.36 -5.06
N PHE A 111 5.88 9.76 -3.91
CA PHE A 111 4.85 9.64 -2.89
C PHE A 111 5.19 10.44 -1.63
N ARG A 112 4.13 10.85 -0.94
CA ARG A 112 4.25 11.63 0.27
C ARG A 112 4.62 10.71 1.44
N GLU A 113 5.73 11.03 2.10
CA GLU A 113 6.20 10.28 3.26
C GLU A 113 5.57 10.81 4.55
N LEU A 114 5.11 9.91 5.39
CA LEU A 114 4.59 10.24 6.72
C LEU A 114 5.77 10.37 7.69
N LYS A 115 5.89 11.53 8.28
CA LYS A 115 6.94 11.82 9.26
C LYS A 115 6.44 11.61 10.70
#